data_af85ff14e5b14871efd78ba14d22195c
#
_entry.id   af85ff14e5b14871efd78ba14d22195c
#
_cell.length_a   1.000
_cell.length_b   1.000
_cell.length_c   1.000
_cell.angle_alpha   90.00
_cell.angle_beta   90.00
_cell.angle_gamma   90.00
#
_symmetry.space_group_name_H-M   'P 1'
#
loop_
_entity.id
_entity.type
_entity.pdbx_description
1 polymer ?
#
loop_
_entity_poly.entity_id
_entity_poly.type
_entity_poly.pdbx_seq_one_letter_code
_entity_poly.pdbx_strand_id
1 'polypeptide(L)'
;MSVFVIAEAGVNHNGRLSTAFRLCDAAKAAGADAVKFQHFNSAALWNDDRIAHLELRDAEIAVIAKHCASIGIEFCCTPFGVREVGVIAPLVKRIKVASGCLEKWELLASVQATHLPVILSTGMATEGRIDRALKALGYYATLEQSLTLLQCTSAYPCRVEDANLLAMDTLAQAFGAEVGFSDHTKGITVAIAAAARGATVIEKHLTLDCTAEGPDHKASIEPQEFRVMVRAIRTVEEALGDGVKRAQPAEAETRRAWYGD
;
A
#
# COMPACT_ATOMS: atom_id res chain seq x y z
N MET A 1 0.48 3.06 17.25
CA MET A 1 -0.44 3.14 16.07
C MET A 1 -0.38 1.82 15.35
N SER A 2 -1.49 1.34 14.79
CA SER A 2 -1.48 0.09 14.02
C SER A 2 -1.09 0.37 12.57
N VAL A 3 -0.21 -0.46 12.01
CA VAL A 3 0.21 -0.39 10.61
C VAL A 3 -0.95 -0.82 9.71
N PHE A 4 -1.30 0.00 8.72
CA PHE A 4 -2.34 -0.34 7.75
C PHE A 4 -1.74 -1.18 6.63
N VAL A 5 -2.12 -2.47 6.55
CA VAL A 5 -1.54 -3.43 5.60
C VAL A 5 -2.44 -3.59 4.39
N ILE A 6 -1.94 -3.22 3.22
CA ILE A 6 -2.61 -3.29 1.93
C ILE A 6 -2.11 -4.51 1.14
N ALA A 7 -3.01 -5.43 0.83
CA ALA A 7 -2.76 -6.48 -0.13
C ALA A 7 -3.00 -5.95 -1.55
N GLU A 8 -1.93 -5.71 -2.31
CA GLU A 8 -2.02 -5.28 -3.70
C GLU A 8 -2.33 -6.47 -4.61
N ALA A 9 -3.60 -6.65 -4.92
CA ALA A 9 -4.04 -7.59 -5.96
C ALA A 9 -3.63 -7.10 -7.36
N GLY A 10 -3.54 -5.77 -7.53
CA GLY A 10 -3.10 -5.13 -8.76
C GLY A 10 -3.84 -5.66 -9.97
N VAL A 11 -3.08 -6.24 -10.90
CA VAL A 11 -3.61 -6.92 -12.10
C VAL A 11 -3.50 -8.45 -12.04
N ASN A 12 -3.16 -9.02 -10.89
CA ASN A 12 -3.00 -10.47 -10.69
C ASN A 12 -4.31 -11.27 -10.84
N HIS A 13 -5.43 -10.60 -11.07
CA HIS A 13 -6.69 -11.24 -11.47
C HIS A 13 -6.70 -11.68 -12.96
N ASN A 14 -5.72 -11.25 -13.77
CA ASN A 14 -5.62 -11.59 -15.19
C ASN A 14 -6.95 -11.38 -15.96
N GLY A 15 -7.64 -10.25 -15.73
CA GLY A 15 -8.92 -9.89 -16.35
C GLY A 15 -10.12 -10.74 -15.92
N ARG A 16 -9.99 -11.60 -14.91
CA ARG A 16 -11.05 -12.50 -14.47
C ARG A 16 -11.67 -12.05 -13.15
N LEU A 17 -12.94 -11.65 -13.18
CA LEU A 17 -13.68 -11.22 -11.99
C LEU A 17 -13.71 -12.30 -10.89
N SER A 18 -13.83 -13.59 -11.26
CA SER A 18 -13.77 -14.70 -10.28
C SER A 18 -12.43 -14.80 -9.58
N THR A 19 -11.32 -14.49 -10.25
CA THR A 19 -9.98 -14.43 -9.65
C THR A 19 -9.86 -13.21 -8.76
N ALA A 20 -10.43 -12.06 -9.14
CA ALA A 20 -10.47 -10.87 -8.31
C ALA A 20 -11.17 -11.13 -6.97
N PHE A 21 -12.32 -11.83 -6.95
CA PHE A 21 -12.98 -12.23 -5.71
C PHE A 21 -12.12 -13.16 -4.85
N ARG A 22 -11.47 -14.16 -5.45
CA ARG A 22 -10.56 -15.04 -4.72
C ARG A 22 -9.38 -14.30 -4.10
N LEU A 23 -8.87 -13.25 -4.76
CA LEU A 23 -7.82 -12.37 -4.21
C LEU A 23 -8.35 -11.55 -3.02
N CYS A 24 -9.59 -11.04 -3.08
CA CYS A 24 -10.23 -10.38 -1.95
C CYS A 24 -10.35 -11.33 -0.75
N ASP A 25 -10.87 -12.53 -0.97
CA ASP A 25 -11.04 -13.54 0.07
C ASP A 25 -9.70 -13.96 0.68
N ALA A 26 -8.66 -14.13 -0.16
CA ALA A 26 -7.32 -14.46 0.26
C ALA A 26 -6.68 -13.32 1.09
N ALA A 27 -6.82 -12.06 0.68
CA ALA A 27 -6.35 -10.90 1.42
C ALA A 27 -7.01 -10.81 2.80
N LYS A 28 -8.35 -10.99 2.87
CA LYS A 28 -9.09 -11.03 4.13
C LYS A 28 -8.63 -12.16 5.03
N ALA A 29 -8.52 -13.37 4.50
CA ALA A 29 -8.09 -14.54 5.26
C ALA A 29 -6.64 -14.42 5.74
N ALA A 30 -5.79 -13.69 5.03
CA ALA A 30 -4.41 -13.42 5.42
C ALA A 30 -4.29 -12.31 6.49
N GLY A 31 -5.37 -11.57 6.79
CA GLY A 31 -5.41 -10.53 7.81
C GLY A 31 -5.02 -9.15 7.31
N ALA A 32 -5.03 -8.92 5.99
CA ALA A 32 -4.87 -7.58 5.43
C ALA A 32 -6.00 -6.65 5.87
N ASP A 33 -5.69 -5.37 6.05
CA ASP A 33 -6.68 -4.33 6.37
C ASP A 33 -7.43 -3.90 5.10
N ALA A 34 -6.74 -3.88 3.95
CA ALA A 34 -7.33 -3.56 2.66
C ALA A 34 -6.83 -4.50 1.56
N VAL A 35 -7.64 -4.65 0.51
CA VAL A 35 -7.21 -5.21 -0.78
C VAL A 35 -7.28 -4.11 -1.83
N LYS A 36 -6.23 -4.01 -2.65
CA LYS A 36 -6.12 -2.95 -3.64
C LYS A 36 -6.10 -3.50 -5.07
N PHE A 37 -6.83 -2.82 -5.94
CA PHE A 37 -6.88 -3.06 -7.38
C PHE A 37 -6.41 -1.83 -8.14
N GLN A 38 -6.29 -1.99 -9.46
CA GLN A 38 -5.93 -0.92 -10.39
C GLN A 38 -7.10 -0.71 -11.35
N HIS A 39 -7.44 0.56 -11.59
CA HIS A 39 -8.47 0.92 -12.56
C HIS A 39 -7.87 1.82 -13.63
N PHE A 40 -7.84 1.33 -14.84
CA PHE A 40 -7.21 1.99 -15.98
C PHE A 40 -7.93 1.65 -17.29
N ASN A 41 -7.70 2.48 -18.27
CA ASN A 41 -7.99 2.21 -19.67
C ASN A 41 -6.64 2.05 -20.40
N SER A 42 -6.37 0.90 -21.00
CA SER A 42 -5.08 0.57 -21.61
C SER A 42 -4.73 1.47 -22.80
N ALA A 43 -5.72 1.78 -23.63
CA ALA A 43 -5.55 2.66 -24.77
C ALA A 43 -5.17 4.09 -24.35
N ALA A 44 -5.74 4.60 -23.23
CA ALA A 44 -5.41 5.92 -22.70
C ALA A 44 -4.09 5.93 -21.91
N LEU A 45 -3.73 4.81 -21.26
CA LEU A 45 -2.60 4.77 -20.34
C LEU A 45 -1.25 4.62 -21.08
N TRP A 46 -1.14 3.66 -21.98
CA TRP A 46 0.11 3.35 -22.69
C TRP A 46 -0.06 3.17 -24.21
N ASN A 47 -1.28 3.29 -24.72
CA ASN A 47 -1.63 2.91 -26.09
C ASN A 47 -1.12 1.50 -26.44
N ASP A 48 -1.30 0.56 -25.47
CA ASP A 48 -0.76 -0.79 -25.53
C ASP A 48 -1.87 -1.83 -25.33
N ASP A 49 -2.31 -2.43 -26.44
CA ASP A 49 -3.37 -3.44 -26.45
C ASP A 49 -2.97 -4.74 -25.72
N ARG A 50 -1.65 -4.96 -25.46
CA ARG A 50 -1.17 -6.17 -24.78
C ARG A 50 -1.67 -6.28 -23.35
N ILE A 51 -2.04 -5.17 -22.70
CA ILE A 51 -2.58 -5.15 -21.34
C ILE A 51 -4.10 -4.95 -21.28
N ALA A 52 -4.77 -4.80 -22.42
CA ALA A 52 -6.22 -4.58 -22.47
C ALA A 52 -7.00 -5.72 -21.78
N HIS A 53 -6.49 -6.94 -21.85
CA HIS A 53 -7.09 -8.10 -21.17
C HIS A 53 -7.01 -8.03 -19.63
N LEU A 54 -6.23 -7.10 -19.06
CA LEU A 54 -6.08 -6.87 -17.62
C LEU A 54 -7.03 -5.78 -17.11
N GLU A 55 -7.78 -5.10 -17.99
CA GLU A 55 -8.74 -4.08 -17.56
C GLU A 55 -9.91 -4.70 -16.79
N LEU A 56 -10.32 -4.00 -15.74
CA LEU A 56 -11.60 -4.23 -15.07
C LEU A 56 -12.57 -3.11 -15.50
N ARG A 57 -13.75 -3.48 -15.96
CA ARG A 57 -14.80 -2.53 -16.30
C ARG A 57 -15.34 -1.84 -15.03
N ASP A 58 -15.92 -0.65 -15.18
CA ASP A 58 -16.50 0.12 -14.07
C ASP A 58 -17.47 -0.72 -13.22
N ALA A 59 -18.35 -1.49 -13.90
CA ALA A 59 -19.28 -2.38 -13.20
C ALA A 59 -18.58 -3.49 -12.40
N GLU A 60 -17.44 -4.00 -12.88
CA GLU A 60 -16.66 -5.02 -12.20
C GLU A 60 -15.95 -4.43 -10.96
N ILE A 61 -15.41 -3.21 -11.08
CA ILE A 61 -14.84 -2.45 -9.94
C ILE A 61 -15.91 -2.27 -8.85
N ALA A 62 -17.11 -1.84 -9.22
CA ALA A 62 -18.20 -1.67 -8.26
C ALA A 62 -18.64 -2.99 -7.58
N VAL A 63 -18.67 -4.10 -8.34
CA VAL A 63 -19.01 -5.42 -7.80
C VAL A 63 -17.91 -5.94 -6.87
N ILE A 64 -16.63 -5.71 -7.19
CA ILE A 64 -15.48 -6.06 -6.32
C ILE A 64 -15.57 -5.25 -5.02
N ALA A 65 -15.82 -3.94 -5.08
CA ALA A 65 -15.98 -3.10 -3.90
C ALA A 65 -17.13 -3.60 -2.99
N LYS A 66 -18.26 -4.00 -3.60
CA LYS A 66 -19.38 -4.59 -2.86
C LYS A 66 -19.02 -5.93 -2.22
N HIS A 67 -18.25 -6.78 -2.91
CA HIS A 67 -17.76 -8.04 -2.36
C HIS A 67 -16.84 -7.77 -1.15
N CYS A 68 -15.88 -6.85 -1.27
CA CYS A 68 -15.02 -6.45 -0.16
C CYS A 68 -15.82 -5.99 1.07
N ALA A 69 -16.85 -5.17 0.87
CA ALA A 69 -17.74 -4.73 1.95
C ALA A 69 -18.46 -5.91 2.60
N SER A 70 -18.92 -6.90 1.82
CA SER A 70 -19.64 -8.08 2.32
C SER A 70 -18.80 -9.01 3.18
N ILE A 71 -17.49 -9.10 2.90
CA ILE A 71 -16.53 -9.92 3.66
C ILE A 71 -15.78 -9.11 4.74
N GLY A 72 -16.03 -7.81 4.83
CA GLY A 72 -15.46 -6.93 5.86
C GLY A 72 -13.96 -6.64 5.67
N ILE A 73 -13.51 -6.42 4.43
CA ILE A 73 -12.18 -5.87 4.10
C ILE A 73 -12.34 -4.53 3.40
N GLU A 74 -11.42 -3.58 3.63
CA GLU A 74 -11.47 -2.30 2.91
C GLU A 74 -11.10 -2.50 1.43
N PHE A 75 -11.94 -1.96 0.54
CA PHE A 75 -11.61 -1.85 -0.88
C PHE A 75 -10.78 -0.59 -1.11
N CYS A 76 -9.62 -0.76 -1.74
CA CYS A 76 -8.74 0.32 -2.18
C CYS A 76 -8.53 0.21 -3.68
N CYS A 77 -8.31 1.34 -4.36
CA CYS A 77 -8.08 1.33 -5.80
C CYS A 77 -7.11 2.43 -6.22
N THR A 78 -6.28 2.12 -7.21
CA THR A 78 -5.40 3.07 -7.89
C THR A 78 -6.02 3.46 -9.21
N PRO A 79 -6.47 4.72 -9.40
CA PRO A 79 -6.91 5.22 -10.69
C PRO A 79 -5.69 5.65 -11.52
N PHE A 80 -5.73 5.42 -12.82
CA PHE A 80 -4.67 5.85 -13.74
C PHE A 80 -5.07 7.01 -14.65
N GLY A 81 -6.32 7.49 -14.56
CA GLY A 81 -6.85 8.63 -15.30
C GLY A 81 -7.92 9.38 -14.52
N VAL A 82 -8.28 10.58 -15.00
CA VAL A 82 -9.30 11.45 -14.39
C VAL A 82 -10.68 10.77 -14.34
N ARG A 83 -11.03 10.07 -15.42
CA ARG A 83 -12.28 9.31 -15.49
C ARG A 83 -12.36 8.25 -14.40
N GLU A 84 -11.27 7.50 -14.21
CA GLU A 84 -11.16 6.43 -13.23
C GLU A 84 -11.26 6.98 -11.80
N VAL A 85 -10.75 8.19 -11.50
CA VAL A 85 -10.98 8.86 -10.22
C VAL A 85 -12.47 9.03 -9.95
N GLY A 86 -13.24 9.51 -10.92
CA GLY A 86 -14.69 9.69 -10.77
C GLY A 86 -15.44 8.38 -10.51
N VAL A 87 -14.98 7.27 -11.10
CA VAL A 87 -15.58 5.94 -10.87
C VAL A 87 -15.30 5.41 -9.47
N ILE A 88 -14.05 5.53 -9.00
CA ILE A 88 -13.66 4.90 -7.73
C ILE A 88 -13.97 5.76 -6.50
N ALA A 89 -13.99 7.08 -6.61
CA ALA A 89 -14.16 7.98 -5.46
C ALA A 89 -15.37 7.63 -4.56
N PRO A 90 -16.56 7.28 -5.09
CA PRO A 90 -17.69 6.88 -4.26
C PRO A 90 -17.55 5.47 -3.63
N LEU A 91 -16.56 4.69 -4.03
CA LEU A 91 -16.39 3.29 -3.63
C LEU A 91 -15.28 3.08 -2.59
N VAL A 92 -14.40 4.06 -2.40
CA VAL A 92 -13.19 3.95 -1.56
C VAL A 92 -13.22 4.92 -0.39
N LYS A 93 -12.50 4.58 0.69
CA LYS A 93 -12.30 5.50 1.83
C LYS A 93 -11.04 6.36 1.65
N ARG A 94 -10.13 5.97 0.77
CA ARG A 94 -8.87 6.64 0.44
C ARG A 94 -8.47 6.32 -0.99
N ILE A 95 -7.75 7.23 -1.63
CA ILE A 95 -7.28 7.02 -3.00
C ILE A 95 -5.79 6.70 -2.97
N LYS A 96 -5.38 5.65 -3.69
CA LYS A 96 -3.97 5.34 -3.92
C LYS A 96 -3.52 5.98 -5.23
N VAL A 97 -2.43 6.73 -5.16
CA VAL A 97 -1.75 7.28 -6.35
C VAL A 97 -0.46 6.52 -6.58
N ALA A 98 -0.33 5.92 -7.77
CA ALA A 98 0.86 5.17 -8.16
C ALA A 98 2.05 6.10 -8.46
N SER A 99 3.27 5.59 -8.28
CA SER A 99 4.52 6.31 -8.60
C SER A 99 4.55 6.87 -10.03
N GLY A 100 4.06 6.09 -11.01
CA GLY A 100 3.97 6.52 -12.41
C GLY A 100 2.95 7.63 -12.69
N CYS A 101 2.11 7.97 -11.70
CA CYS A 101 1.11 9.04 -11.80
C CYS A 101 1.54 10.34 -11.09
N LEU A 102 2.72 10.37 -10.50
CA LEU A 102 3.19 11.47 -9.66
C LEU A 102 3.28 12.83 -10.39
N GLU A 103 3.46 12.84 -11.71
CA GLU A 103 3.48 14.05 -12.54
C GLU A 103 2.26 14.15 -13.50
N LYS A 104 1.19 13.38 -13.25
CA LYS A 104 -0.07 13.51 -13.99
C LYS A 104 -0.95 14.59 -13.32
N TRP A 105 -0.71 15.84 -13.66
CA TRP A 105 -1.29 17.00 -12.96
C TRP A 105 -2.81 17.01 -12.95
N GLU A 106 -3.45 16.65 -14.07
CA GLU A 106 -4.92 16.59 -14.17
C GLU A 106 -5.49 15.49 -13.26
N LEU A 107 -4.81 14.35 -13.18
CA LEU A 107 -5.19 13.28 -12.27
C LEU A 107 -5.04 13.72 -10.81
N LEU A 108 -3.91 14.34 -10.44
CA LEU A 108 -3.69 14.83 -9.08
C LEU A 108 -4.72 15.89 -8.68
N ALA A 109 -5.05 16.82 -9.57
CA ALA A 109 -6.12 17.81 -9.35
C ALA A 109 -7.49 17.13 -9.17
N SER A 110 -7.79 16.09 -9.95
CA SER A 110 -9.02 15.31 -9.79
C SER A 110 -9.06 14.55 -8.47
N VAL A 111 -7.93 13.98 -8.03
CA VAL A 111 -7.82 13.32 -6.72
C VAL A 111 -8.02 14.33 -5.59
N GLN A 112 -7.39 15.50 -5.66
CA GLN A 112 -7.54 16.58 -4.69
C GLN A 112 -9.00 17.01 -4.54
N ALA A 113 -9.73 17.14 -5.65
CA ALA A 113 -11.15 17.53 -5.66
C ALA A 113 -12.08 16.52 -4.97
N THR A 114 -11.63 15.29 -4.71
CA THR A 114 -12.42 14.31 -3.96
C THR A 114 -12.40 14.54 -2.45
N HIS A 115 -11.44 15.28 -1.92
CA HIS A 115 -11.16 15.47 -0.49
C HIS A 115 -10.94 14.16 0.31
N LEU A 116 -10.73 13.04 -0.36
CA LEU A 116 -10.45 11.77 0.30
C LEU A 116 -8.98 11.71 0.76
N PRO A 117 -8.67 10.95 1.82
CA PRO A 117 -7.30 10.63 2.20
C PRO A 117 -6.50 10.05 1.02
N VAL A 118 -5.23 10.44 0.89
CA VAL A 118 -4.37 10.02 -0.20
C VAL A 118 -3.19 9.20 0.30
N ILE A 119 -2.92 8.09 -0.37
CA ILE A 119 -1.67 7.33 -0.23
C ILE A 119 -0.89 7.50 -1.55
N LEU A 120 0.26 8.18 -1.49
CA LEU A 120 1.07 8.51 -2.66
C LEU A 120 2.38 7.71 -2.66
N SER A 121 2.58 6.86 -3.65
CA SER A 121 3.87 6.18 -3.86
C SER A 121 4.87 7.10 -4.57
N THR A 122 6.14 7.04 -4.15
CA THR A 122 7.19 7.98 -4.55
C THR A 122 8.32 7.33 -5.37
N GLY A 123 8.13 6.13 -5.89
CA GLY A 123 9.12 5.45 -6.73
C GLY A 123 9.52 6.28 -7.95
N MET A 124 10.80 6.19 -8.36
CA MET A 124 11.40 6.96 -9.45
C MET A 124 11.46 8.48 -9.22
N ALA A 125 10.98 8.97 -8.08
CA ALA A 125 10.90 10.40 -7.82
C ALA A 125 12.09 10.91 -7.00
N THR A 126 12.43 12.18 -7.22
CA THR A 126 13.26 12.98 -6.33
C THR A 126 12.36 13.80 -5.40
N GLU A 127 12.91 14.32 -4.29
CA GLU A 127 12.17 15.21 -3.38
C GLU A 127 11.51 16.38 -4.13
N GLY A 128 12.20 17.00 -5.10
CA GLY A 128 11.63 18.08 -5.88
C GLY A 128 10.45 17.67 -6.76
N ARG A 129 10.38 16.41 -7.24
CA ARG A 129 9.20 15.88 -7.94
C ARG A 129 8.05 15.62 -6.99
N ILE A 130 8.35 15.08 -5.80
CA ILE A 130 7.35 14.84 -4.75
C ILE A 130 6.75 16.17 -4.31
N ASP A 131 7.56 17.21 -4.04
CA ASP A 131 7.10 18.55 -3.67
C ASP A 131 6.10 19.12 -4.69
N ARG A 132 6.40 18.99 -6.00
CA ARG A 132 5.45 19.42 -7.04
C ARG A 132 4.14 18.66 -7.01
N ALA A 133 4.19 17.35 -6.80
CA ALA A 133 2.99 16.52 -6.69
C ALA A 133 2.14 16.91 -5.46
N LEU A 134 2.79 17.17 -4.33
CA LEU A 134 2.13 17.62 -3.10
C LEU A 134 1.44 18.99 -3.27
N LYS A 135 2.07 19.91 -4.00
CA LYS A 135 1.46 21.19 -4.38
C LYS A 135 0.22 20.98 -5.25
N ALA A 136 0.29 20.09 -6.24
CA ALA A 136 -0.86 19.75 -7.10
C ALA A 136 -2.00 19.07 -6.35
N LEU A 137 -1.70 18.29 -5.31
CA LEU A 137 -2.68 17.70 -4.38
C LEU A 137 -3.21 18.70 -3.35
N GLY A 138 -2.72 19.94 -3.33
CA GLY A 138 -3.15 20.95 -2.35
C GLY A 138 -2.69 20.68 -0.91
N TYR A 139 -1.72 19.80 -0.70
CA TYR A 139 -1.30 19.34 0.63
C TYR A 139 -0.90 20.50 1.56
N TYR A 140 -0.23 21.51 1.04
CA TYR A 140 0.20 22.67 1.84
C TYR A 140 -0.90 23.72 2.04
N ALA A 141 -1.99 23.64 1.29
CA ALA A 141 -3.07 24.63 1.33
C ALA A 141 -4.18 24.24 2.33
N THR A 142 -4.35 22.94 2.58
CA THR A 142 -5.39 22.42 3.46
C THR A 142 -4.77 21.41 4.42
N LEU A 143 -4.86 21.64 5.73
CA LEU A 143 -4.47 20.67 6.76
C LEU A 143 -5.51 19.51 6.90
N GLU A 144 -6.57 19.52 6.10
CA GLU A 144 -7.72 18.62 6.24
C GLU A 144 -7.54 17.30 5.50
N GLN A 145 -6.72 17.26 4.44
CA GLN A 145 -6.53 16.03 3.67
C GLN A 145 -5.36 15.21 4.24
N SER A 146 -5.69 14.05 4.82
CA SER A 146 -4.67 13.10 5.28
C SER A 146 -3.86 12.57 4.08
N LEU A 147 -2.53 12.61 4.21
CA LEU A 147 -1.59 12.12 3.21
C LEU A 147 -0.57 11.18 3.85
N THR A 148 -0.37 10.03 3.22
CA THR A 148 0.73 9.11 3.54
C THR A 148 1.64 8.97 2.31
N LEU A 149 2.92 9.20 2.47
CA LEU A 149 3.94 8.98 1.44
C LEU A 149 4.50 7.57 1.56
N LEU A 150 4.50 6.81 0.48
CA LEU A 150 5.14 5.49 0.48
C LEU A 150 6.51 5.58 -0.20
N GLN A 151 7.56 5.30 0.56
CA GLN A 151 8.82 4.90 -0.05
C GLN A 151 8.59 3.63 -0.85
N CYS A 152 9.08 3.60 -2.08
CA CYS A 152 9.10 2.39 -2.90
C CYS A 152 10.14 2.49 -4.02
N THR A 153 10.52 1.35 -4.56
CA THR A 153 11.36 1.25 -5.76
C THR A 153 10.58 0.55 -6.86
N SER A 154 10.39 1.24 -8.00
CA SER A 154 9.59 0.76 -9.13
C SER A 154 10.37 -0.24 -9.99
N ALA A 155 10.76 -1.37 -9.38
CA ALA A 155 11.36 -2.54 -10.01
C ALA A 155 10.63 -3.80 -9.51
N TYR A 156 10.27 -4.73 -10.40
CA TYR A 156 9.39 -5.87 -10.10
C TYR A 156 10.00 -7.20 -10.55
N PRO A 157 10.71 -7.97 -9.66
CA PRO A 157 10.97 -7.66 -8.26
C PRO A 157 12.08 -6.62 -8.06
N CYS A 158 12.02 -5.91 -6.93
CA CYS A 158 13.07 -5.02 -6.47
C CYS A 158 14.19 -5.82 -5.78
N ARG A 159 15.45 -5.42 -5.97
CA ARG A 159 16.57 -5.96 -5.19
C ARG A 159 16.54 -5.38 -3.78
N VAL A 160 16.97 -6.17 -2.79
CA VAL A 160 16.90 -5.74 -1.38
C VAL A 160 17.74 -4.48 -1.12
N GLU A 161 18.92 -4.37 -1.75
CA GLU A 161 19.81 -3.21 -1.64
C GLU A 161 19.20 -1.93 -2.23
N ASP A 162 18.24 -2.05 -3.14
CA ASP A 162 17.56 -0.92 -3.78
C ASP A 162 16.29 -0.47 -3.02
N ALA A 163 15.88 -1.17 -1.95
CA ALA A 163 14.68 -0.84 -1.17
C ALA A 163 14.79 0.49 -0.42
N ASN A 164 15.99 0.84 0.04
CA ASN A 164 16.30 2.10 0.72
C ASN A 164 15.31 2.52 1.81
N LEU A 165 15.13 1.70 2.82
CA LEU A 165 14.19 1.97 3.92
C LEU A 165 14.48 3.28 4.67
N LEU A 166 15.74 3.74 4.70
CA LEU A 166 16.11 5.00 5.34
C LEU A 166 15.46 6.22 4.65
N ALA A 167 15.08 6.10 3.38
CA ALA A 167 14.39 7.17 2.67
C ALA A 167 12.99 7.49 3.28
N MET A 168 12.40 6.60 4.08
CA MET A 168 11.18 6.91 4.84
C MET A 168 11.42 8.07 5.81
N ASP A 169 12.57 8.08 6.51
CA ASP A 169 12.92 9.16 7.43
C ASP A 169 13.10 10.48 6.69
N THR A 170 13.74 10.44 5.50
CA THR A 170 13.90 11.61 4.63
C THR A 170 12.55 12.17 4.20
N LEU A 171 11.63 11.31 3.77
CA LEU A 171 10.28 11.73 3.38
C LEU A 171 9.51 12.35 4.55
N ALA A 172 9.57 11.73 5.73
CA ALA A 172 8.92 12.27 6.93
C ALA A 172 9.47 13.65 7.31
N GLN A 173 10.80 13.81 7.29
CA GLN A 173 11.45 15.07 7.65
C GLN A 173 11.24 16.17 6.61
N ALA A 174 11.33 15.83 5.32
CA ALA A 174 11.22 16.82 4.26
C ALA A 174 9.79 17.37 4.07
N PHE A 175 8.78 16.52 4.29
CA PHE A 175 7.39 16.86 3.95
C PHE A 175 6.44 16.92 5.15
N GLY A 176 6.86 16.50 6.34
CA GLY A 176 6.00 16.47 7.53
C GLY A 176 4.79 15.55 7.40
N ALA A 177 4.84 14.58 6.47
CA ALA A 177 3.76 13.65 6.18
C ALA A 177 3.94 12.32 6.93
N GLU A 178 2.86 11.57 7.11
CA GLU A 178 2.96 10.17 7.46
C GLU A 178 3.71 9.38 6.37
N VAL A 179 4.48 8.38 6.78
CA VAL A 179 5.28 7.57 5.86
C VAL A 179 4.94 6.10 5.97
N GLY A 180 5.05 5.41 4.85
CA GLY A 180 4.90 3.98 4.72
C GLY A 180 5.85 3.41 3.68
N PHE A 181 5.65 2.15 3.35
CA PHE A 181 6.48 1.43 2.40
C PHE A 181 5.65 0.58 1.44
N SER A 182 5.89 0.74 0.13
CA SER A 182 5.34 -0.15 -0.90
C SER A 182 6.45 -1.12 -1.35
N ASP A 183 6.31 -2.38 -0.97
CA ASP A 183 7.36 -3.38 -1.05
C ASP A 183 7.25 -4.25 -2.32
N HIS A 184 8.24 -4.11 -3.20
CA HIS A 184 8.40 -4.93 -4.40
C HIS A 184 9.56 -5.94 -4.29
N THR A 185 10.18 -6.09 -3.11
CA THR A 185 11.23 -7.09 -2.91
C THR A 185 10.63 -8.50 -2.81
N LYS A 186 11.46 -9.52 -3.00
CA LYS A 186 11.03 -10.91 -2.76
C LYS A 186 10.93 -11.18 -1.25
N GLY A 187 9.94 -11.98 -0.87
CA GLY A 187 9.71 -12.36 0.52
C GLY A 187 9.12 -11.23 1.36
N ILE A 188 9.24 -11.32 2.68
CA ILE A 188 8.50 -10.49 3.64
C ILE A 188 9.39 -9.66 4.57
N THR A 189 10.71 -9.91 4.56
CA THR A 189 11.65 -9.35 5.54
C THR A 189 11.70 -7.82 5.46
N VAL A 190 11.71 -7.25 4.26
CA VAL A 190 11.82 -5.79 4.07
C VAL A 190 10.54 -5.08 4.53
N ALA A 191 9.36 -5.64 4.25
CA ALA A 191 8.09 -5.12 4.73
C ALA A 191 8.02 -5.09 6.27
N ILE A 192 8.46 -6.17 6.94
CA ILE A 192 8.51 -6.25 8.41
C ILE A 192 9.50 -5.22 8.98
N ALA A 193 10.68 -5.08 8.35
CA ALA A 193 11.67 -4.09 8.75
C ALA A 193 11.15 -2.65 8.58
N ALA A 194 10.39 -2.37 7.51
CA ALA A 194 9.75 -1.07 7.31
C ALA A 194 8.73 -0.76 8.43
N ALA A 195 7.92 -1.74 8.83
CA ALA A 195 7.00 -1.59 9.95
C ALA A 195 7.74 -1.29 11.27
N ALA A 196 8.84 -2.02 11.56
CA ALA A 196 9.68 -1.77 12.73
C ALA A 196 10.33 -0.38 12.71
N ARG A 197 10.54 0.21 11.54
CA ARG A 197 11.06 1.58 11.36
C ARG A 197 9.99 2.67 11.39
N GLY A 198 8.73 2.32 11.67
CA GLY A 198 7.66 3.30 11.83
C GLY A 198 6.82 3.54 10.58
N ALA A 199 6.86 2.65 9.58
CA ALA A 199 5.90 2.71 8.48
C ALA A 199 4.48 2.61 9.02
N THR A 200 3.62 3.58 8.67
CA THR A 200 2.19 3.57 9.04
C THR A 200 1.35 2.77 8.05
N VAL A 201 1.85 2.59 6.83
CA VAL A 201 1.24 1.80 5.75
C VAL A 201 2.28 0.85 5.18
N ILE A 202 1.92 -0.41 5.02
CA ILE A 202 2.67 -1.40 4.24
C ILE A 202 1.81 -1.86 3.08
N GLU A 203 2.33 -1.74 1.87
CA GLU A 203 1.71 -2.27 0.65
C GLU A 203 2.58 -3.39 0.09
N LYS A 204 1.99 -4.54 -0.21
CA LYS A 204 2.68 -5.70 -0.77
C LYS A 204 1.81 -6.39 -1.80
N HIS A 205 2.39 -6.76 -2.94
CA HIS A 205 1.68 -7.52 -3.98
C HIS A 205 1.25 -8.90 -3.50
N LEU A 206 -0.02 -9.24 -3.74
CA LEU A 206 -0.63 -10.53 -3.44
C LEU A 206 -1.01 -11.24 -4.74
N THR A 207 -0.66 -12.51 -4.84
CA THR A 207 -1.14 -13.39 -5.91
C THR A 207 -1.63 -14.71 -5.36
N LEU A 208 -2.44 -15.43 -6.15
CA LEU A 208 -2.81 -16.81 -5.83
C LEU A 208 -1.76 -17.83 -6.27
N ASP A 209 -0.86 -17.43 -7.20
CA ASP A 209 0.20 -18.28 -7.75
C ASP A 209 1.32 -17.38 -8.33
N CYS A 210 2.50 -17.43 -7.72
CA CYS A 210 3.67 -16.67 -8.15
C CYS A 210 4.24 -17.13 -9.51
N THR A 211 3.86 -18.33 -9.99
CA THR A 211 4.31 -18.88 -11.27
C THR A 211 3.38 -18.53 -12.42
N ALA A 212 2.23 -17.91 -12.14
CA ALA A 212 1.26 -17.51 -13.16
C ALA A 212 1.85 -16.46 -14.11
N GLU A 213 1.36 -16.45 -15.34
CA GLU A 213 1.71 -15.43 -16.33
C GLU A 213 1.05 -14.10 -16.00
N GLY A 214 1.84 -13.02 -16.05
CA GLY A 214 1.40 -11.65 -15.79
C GLY A 214 2.55 -10.78 -15.28
N PRO A 215 2.37 -9.45 -15.28
CA PRO A 215 3.46 -8.53 -14.97
C PRO A 215 3.86 -8.57 -13.49
N ASP A 216 2.91 -8.80 -12.56
CA ASP A 216 3.11 -8.60 -11.13
C ASP A 216 3.32 -9.91 -10.33
N HIS A 217 2.94 -11.07 -10.88
CA HIS A 217 2.97 -12.34 -10.14
C HIS A 217 4.35 -12.67 -9.57
N LYS A 218 5.43 -12.43 -10.32
CA LYS A 218 6.81 -12.76 -9.91
C LYS A 218 7.35 -11.90 -8.76
N ALA A 219 6.77 -10.72 -8.56
CA ALA A 219 7.11 -9.81 -7.46
C ALA A 219 6.12 -9.91 -6.30
N SER A 220 5.07 -10.71 -6.46
CA SER A 220 4.02 -10.93 -5.46
C SER A 220 4.39 -12.06 -4.50
N ILE A 221 3.69 -12.09 -3.37
CA ILE A 221 3.71 -13.23 -2.42
C ILE A 221 2.35 -13.92 -2.39
N GLU A 222 2.34 -15.21 -2.02
CA GLU A 222 1.12 -16.00 -1.92
C GLU A 222 0.41 -15.79 -0.57
N PRO A 223 -0.88 -16.19 -0.43
CA PRO A 223 -1.69 -15.88 0.75
C PRO A 223 -1.11 -16.39 2.06
N GLN A 224 -0.43 -17.54 2.04
CA GLN A 224 0.19 -18.09 3.25
C GLN A 224 1.36 -17.23 3.71
N GLU A 225 2.23 -16.82 2.79
CA GLU A 225 3.37 -15.96 3.09
C GLU A 225 2.89 -14.55 3.50
N PHE A 226 1.85 -14.03 2.85
CA PHE A 226 1.22 -12.77 3.22
C PHE A 226 0.68 -12.81 4.65
N ARG A 227 0.04 -13.90 5.05
CA ARG A 227 -0.44 -14.09 6.44
C ARG A 227 0.70 -14.09 7.44
N VAL A 228 1.84 -14.73 7.12
CA VAL A 228 3.04 -14.73 7.98
C VAL A 228 3.57 -13.31 8.13
N MET A 229 3.64 -12.54 7.04
CA MET A 229 4.04 -11.14 7.06
C MET A 229 3.15 -10.30 7.97
N VAL A 230 1.82 -10.38 7.80
CA VAL A 230 0.87 -9.63 8.63
C VAL A 230 1.05 -9.97 10.12
N ARG A 231 1.13 -11.25 10.46
CA ARG A 231 1.35 -11.67 11.86
C ARG A 231 2.65 -11.12 12.42
N ALA A 232 3.74 -11.16 11.65
CA ALA A 232 5.02 -10.61 12.07
C ALA A 232 4.95 -9.10 12.28
N ILE A 233 4.25 -8.36 11.41
CA ILE A 233 4.01 -6.93 11.57
C ILE A 233 3.24 -6.66 12.87
N ARG A 234 2.16 -7.40 13.17
CA ARG A 234 1.39 -7.25 14.42
C ARG A 234 2.26 -7.54 15.66
N THR A 235 3.11 -8.57 15.58
CA THR A 235 4.07 -8.86 16.67
C THR A 235 5.07 -7.73 16.87
N VAL A 236 5.56 -7.12 15.79
CA VAL A 236 6.46 -5.95 15.86
C VAL A 236 5.75 -4.76 16.52
N GLU A 237 4.50 -4.48 16.16
CA GLU A 237 3.70 -3.41 16.78
C GLU A 237 3.60 -3.56 18.29
N GLU A 238 3.34 -4.78 18.76
CA GLU A 238 3.29 -5.09 20.20
C GLU A 238 4.67 -4.92 20.86
N ALA A 239 5.73 -5.32 20.17
CA ALA A 239 7.09 -5.29 20.69
C ALA A 239 7.72 -3.88 20.77
N LEU A 240 7.24 -2.93 19.94
CA LEU A 240 7.76 -1.55 19.93
C LEU A 240 7.55 -0.81 21.26
N GLY A 241 6.46 -1.09 21.99
CA GLY A 241 6.16 -0.46 23.27
C GLY A 241 6.00 1.06 23.17
N ASP A 242 6.25 1.74 24.29
CA ASP A 242 6.13 3.20 24.41
C ASP A 242 7.47 3.94 24.45
N GLY A 243 8.59 3.22 24.29
CA GLY A 243 9.96 3.78 24.27
C GLY A 243 10.51 4.18 25.65
N VAL A 244 9.74 4.06 26.73
CA VAL A 244 10.22 4.40 28.06
C VAL A 244 11.03 3.24 28.64
N LYS A 245 12.31 3.47 28.94
CA LYS A 245 13.15 2.45 29.59
C LYS A 245 12.79 2.33 31.08
N ARG A 246 12.19 1.20 31.46
CA ARG A 246 11.85 0.83 32.84
C ARG A 246 11.93 -0.67 33.02
N ALA A 247 12.01 -1.12 34.28
CA ALA A 247 11.81 -2.53 34.58
C ALA A 247 10.37 -2.94 34.23
N GLN A 248 10.25 -4.03 33.52
CA GLN A 248 8.93 -4.54 33.12
C GLN A 248 8.30 -5.36 34.26
N PRO A 249 6.96 -5.40 34.37
CA PRO A 249 6.31 -6.22 35.40
C PRO A 249 6.75 -7.70 35.42
N ALA A 250 7.03 -8.25 34.22
CA ALA A 250 7.50 -9.62 34.07
C ALA A 250 8.88 -9.87 34.66
N GLU A 251 9.68 -8.83 34.95
CA GLU A 251 11.02 -8.94 35.54
C GLU A 251 11.01 -8.93 37.08
N ALA A 252 9.82 -8.81 37.70
CA ALA A 252 9.72 -8.60 39.14
C ALA A 252 10.40 -9.69 40.00
N GLU A 253 10.29 -10.97 39.62
CA GLU A 253 10.95 -12.08 40.32
C GLU A 253 12.46 -12.06 40.12
N THR A 254 12.90 -11.86 38.87
CA THR A 254 14.34 -11.77 38.54
C THR A 254 14.98 -10.59 39.27
N ARG A 255 14.28 -9.42 39.24
CA ARG A 255 14.74 -8.21 39.90
C ARG A 255 14.90 -8.43 41.42
N ARG A 256 13.90 -9.06 42.05
CA ARG A 256 13.98 -9.40 43.49
C ARG A 256 15.14 -10.32 43.79
N ALA A 257 15.39 -11.31 42.93
CA ALA A 257 16.51 -12.25 43.13
C ALA A 257 17.89 -11.58 42.99
N TRP A 258 18.03 -10.59 42.14
CA TRP A 258 19.31 -9.94 41.84
C TRP A 258 19.57 -8.66 42.64
N TYR A 259 18.55 -7.89 42.94
CA TYR A 259 18.69 -6.57 43.56
C TYR A 259 18.09 -6.50 44.97
N GLY A 260 17.28 -7.48 45.40
CA GLY A 260 16.72 -7.56 46.74
C GLY A 260 15.53 -6.62 46.99
N ASP A 261 14.95 -6.03 45.93
CA ASP A 261 13.86 -5.06 45.98
C ASP A 261 12.63 -5.47 45.17
#